data_5e9e87a8b5a9c756b37efc1303ade3ea
#
_entry.id   5e9e87a8b5a9c756b37efc1303ade3ea
#
_cell.length_a   1.000
_cell.length_b   1.000
_cell.length_c   1.000
_cell.angle_alpha   90.00
_cell.angle_beta   90.00
_cell.angle_gamma   90.00
#
_symmetry.space_group_name_H-M   'P 1'
#
loop_
_entity.id
_entity.type
_entity.pdbx_description
1 polymer ?
#
loop_
_entity_poly.entity_id
_entity_poly.type
_entity_poly.pdbx_seq_one_letter_code
_entity_poly.pdbx_strand_id
1 'polypeptide(L)'
;IFLGLMFLGGGLRALTDNLWFYLLVLAGVLVLILGKRFITLPRLGQINYGPRRKARLNVVRLVGFAVMVYTAVVLAMILSGADLSGIPVGWIFVFLVPGVFIIMAYMMDFTRLYGYAILIAAFMVITELYGDPAAAWAQIIAGLVPLTVGIVLLVRFLRRYPAPYPVVDEEMLAKGGENGRS
;
A
#
# COMPACT_ATOMS: atom_id res chain seq x y z
N ILE A 1 6.07 -2.25 -0.71
CA ILE A 1 5.99 -3.23 -1.81
C ILE A 1 4.71 -3.00 -2.62
N PHE A 2 3.51 -3.01 -1.99
CA PHE A 2 2.25 -2.81 -2.71
C PHE A 2 2.23 -1.54 -3.58
N LEU A 3 2.52 -0.36 -3.00
CA LEU A 3 2.58 0.90 -3.76
C LEU A 3 3.60 0.83 -4.91
N GLY A 4 4.75 0.19 -4.67
CA GLY A 4 5.76 0.02 -5.71
C GLY A 4 5.27 -0.79 -6.90
N LEU A 5 4.61 -1.93 -6.65
CA LEU A 5 4.03 -2.76 -7.71
C LEU A 5 2.89 -2.07 -8.44
N MET A 6 2.07 -1.30 -7.71
CA MET A 6 0.98 -0.53 -8.30
C MET A 6 1.50 0.52 -9.30
N PHE A 7 2.49 1.32 -8.89
CA PHE A 7 3.07 2.33 -9.77
C PHE A 7 3.85 1.72 -10.93
N LEU A 8 4.62 0.65 -10.69
CA LEU A 8 5.32 -0.08 -11.76
C LEU A 8 4.34 -0.64 -12.80
N GLY A 9 3.28 -1.29 -12.35
CA GLY A 9 2.26 -1.83 -13.25
C GLY A 9 1.60 -0.77 -14.11
N GLY A 10 1.27 0.38 -13.52
CA GLY A 10 0.70 1.51 -14.25
C GLY A 10 1.67 2.13 -15.25
N GLY A 11 2.92 2.37 -14.85
CA GLY A 11 3.94 2.94 -15.73
C GLY A 11 4.32 2.03 -16.90
N LEU A 12 4.50 0.73 -16.64
CA LEU A 12 4.77 -0.26 -17.70
C LEU A 12 3.59 -0.39 -18.67
N ARG A 13 2.36 -0.36 -18.15
CA ARG A 13 1.18 -0.34 -19.00
C ARG A 13 1.16 0.89 -19.91
N ALA A 14 1.45 2.07 -19.37
CA ALA A 14 1.46 3.31 -20.13
C ALA A 14 2.55 3.33 -21.24
N LEU A 15 3.68 2.63 -21.03
CA LEU A 15 4.73 2.52 -22.05
C LEU A 15 4.45 1.47 -23.13
N THR A 16 3.77 0.38 -22.78
CA THR A 16 3.64 -0.79 -23.66
C THR A 16 2.23 -1.00 -24.18
N ASP A 17 1.28 -0.22 -23.67
CA ASP A 17 -0.17 -0.35 -23.91
C ASP A 17 -0.74 -1.74 -23.64
N ASN A 18 -0.03 -2.52 -22.80
CA ASN A 18 -0.37 -3.89 -22.49
C ASN A 18 -1.08 -4.01 -21.13
N LEU A 19 -2.33 -4.48 -21.15
CA LEU A 19 -3.17 -4.62 -19.96
C LEU A 19 -2.67 -5.67 -18.96
N TRP A 20 -1.83 -6.62 -19.38
CA TRP A 20 -1.26 -7.64 -18.49
C TRP A 20 -0.46 -7.06 -17.33
N PHE A 21 0.08 -5.85 -17.47
CA PHE A 21 0.81 -5.19 -16.37
C PHE A 21 -0.07 -4.82 -15.17
N TYR A 22 -1.40 -4.79 -15.33
CA TYR A 22 -2.30 -4.69 -14.17
C TYR A 22 -2.24 -5.90 -13.24
N LEU A 23 -1.75 -7.05 -13.70
CA LEU A 23 -1.48 -8.19 -12.83
C LEU A 23 -0.43 -7.87 -11.75
N LEU A 24 0.48 -6.92 -11.99
CA LEU A 24 1.40 -6.44 -10.95
C LEU A 24 0.66 -5.74 -9.80
N VAL A 25 -0.41 -5.03 -10.10
CA VAL A 25 -1.26 -4.40 -9.08
C VAL A 25 -1.94 -5.50 -8.25
N LEU A 26 -2.49 -6.51 -8.92
CA LEU A 26 -3.12 -7.66 -8.26
C LEU A 26 -2.11 -8.44 -7.40
N ALA A 27 -0.91 -8.68 -7.93
CA ALA A 27 0.19 -9.27 -7.17
C ALA A 27 0.54 -8.44 -5.94
N GLY A 28 0.54 -7.10 -6.05
CA GLY A 28 0.75 -6.20 -4.92
C GLY A 28 -0.30 -6.37 -3.82
N VAL A 29 -1.57 -6.49 -4.18
CA VAL A 29 -2.67 -6.76 -3.23
C VAL A 29 -2.47 -8.12 -2.55
N LEU A 30 -2.14 -9.16 -3.32
CA LEU A 30 -1.86 -10.49 -2.77
C LEU A 30 -0.68 -10.46 -1.79
N VAL A 31 0.42 -9.81 -2.14
CA VAL A 31 1.59 -9.63 -1.25
C VAL A 31 1.19 -8.92 0.05
N LEU A 32 0.31 -7.92 -0.02
CA LEU A 32 -0.17 -7.22 1.17
C LEU A 32 -1.01 -8.13 2.08
N ILE A 33 -1.94 -8.89 1.50
CA ILE A 33 -2.83 -9.79 2.25
C ILE A 33 -2.03 -10.97 2.84
N LEU A 34 -1.24 -11.64 2.01
CA LEU A 34 -0.43 -12.79 2.42
C LEU A 34 0.66 -12.38 3.41
N GLY A 35 1.34 -11.26 3.17
CA GLY A 35 2.34 -10.72 4.08
C GLY A 35 1.77 -10.39 5.45
N LYS A 36 0.56 -9.80 5.50
CA LYS A 36 -0.12 -9.56 6.77
C LYS A 36 -0.50 -10.87 7.47
N ARG A 37 -1.09 -11.82 6.75
CA ARG A 37 -1.62 -13.07 7.32
C ARG A 37 -0.50 -14.03 7.74
N PHE A 38 0.50 -14.25 6.90
CA PHE A 38 1.52 -15.30 7.11
C PHE A 38 2.82 -14.76 7.72
N ILE A 39 3.11 -13.47 7.58
CA ILE A 39 4.37 -12.91 8.07
C ILE A 39 4.13 -12.06 9.32
N THR A 40 3.18 -11.11 9.28
CA THR A 40 3.03 -10.12 10.35
C THR A 40 2.27 -10.66 11.55
N LEU A 41 1.11 -11.29 11.32
CA LEU A 41 0.26 -11.78 12.41
C LEU A 41 0.92 -12.88 13.27
N PRO A 42 1.60 -13.90 12.70
CA PRO A 42 2.22 -14.93 13.50
C PRO A 42 3.40 -14.44 14.35
N ARG A 43 4.07 -13.34 13.92
CA ARG A 43 5.27 -12.83 14.58
C ARG A 43 5.01 -11.73 15.59
N LEU A 44 4.00 -10.91 15.39
CA LEU A 44 3.67 -9.76 16.24
C LEU A 44 2.39 -9.94 17.05
N GLY A 45 1.57 -10.93 16.70
CA GLY A 45 0.25 -11.14 17.33
C GLY A 45 -0.75 -10.02 16.97
N GLN A 46 -1.88 -10.03 17.68
CA GLN A 46 -2.90 -8.99 17.55
C GLN A 46 -2.60 -7.83 18.48
N ILE A 47 -2.36 -6.66 17.93
CA ILE A 47 -2.11 -5.44 18.70
C ILE A 47 -3.43 -4.77 19.03
N ASN A 48 -3.79 -4.71 20.33
CA ASN A 48 -4.91 -3.90 20.79
C ASN A 48 -4.50 -2.43 20.92
N TYR A 49 -5.10 -1.58 20.08
CA TYR A 49 -4.85 -0.15 20.10
C TYR A 49 -5.59 0.54 21.24
N GLY A 50 -4.90 1.44 21.96
CA GLY A 50 -5.51 2.30 22.95
C GLY A 50 -6.53 3.28 22.37
N PRO A 51 -7.40 3.89 23.22
CA PRO A 51 -8.53 4.72 22.76
C PRO A 51 -8.11 5.93 21.91
N ARG A 52 -7.00 6.59 22.23
CA ARG A 52 -6.46 7.72 21.45
C ARG A 52 -6.06 7.30 20.03
N ARG A 53 -5.48 6.12 19.87
CA ARG A 53 -5.08 5.62 18.55
C ARG A 53 -6.29 5.15 17.75
N LYS A 54 -7.32 4.62 18.40
CA LYS A 54 -8.60 4.28 17.73
C LYS A 54 -9.29 5.54 17.18
N ALA A 55 -9.31 6.66 17.92
CA ALA A 55 -9.87 7.93 17.46
C ALA A 55 -9.13 8.45 16.21
N ARG A 56 -7.78 8.44 16.22
CA ARG A 56 -6.98 8.84 15.04
C ARG A 56 -7.25 7.95 13.82
N LEU A 57 -7.39 6.63 14.01
CA LEU A 57 -7.73 5.70 12.92
C LEU A 57 -9.11 5.98 12.32
N ASN A 58 -10.09 6.42 13.12
CA ASN A 58 -11.40 6.81 12.61
C ASN A 58 -11.33 8.04 11.70
N VAL A 59 -10.50 9.04 12.05
CA VAL A 59 -10.25 10.20 11.18
C VAL A 59 -9.63 9.76 9.85
N VAL A 60 -8.63 8.87 9.89
CA VAL A 60 -8.00 8.31 8.66
C VAL A 60 -9.05 7.58 7.80
N ARG A 61 -9.93 6.80 8.41
CA ARG A 61 -11.02 6.11 7.70
C ARG A 61 -11.99 7.10 7.06
N LEU A 62 -12.36 8.17 7.80
CA LEU A 62 -13.26 9.21 7.29
C LEU A 62 -12.65 9.94 6.08
N VAL A 63 -11.36 10.32 6.17
CA VAL A 63 -10.63 10.95 5.06
C VAL A 63 -10.55 9.99 3.87
N GLY A 64 -10.22 8.71 4.10
CA GLY A 64 -10.16 7.70 3.04
C GLY A 64 -11.52 7.49 2.37
N PHE A 65 -12.61 7.48 3.15
CA PHE A 65 -13.97 7.40 2.62
C PHE A 65 -14.34 8.63 1.79
N ALA A 66 -14.03 9.83 2.26
CA ALA A 66 -14.28 11.07 1.51
C ALA A 66 -13.56 11.10 0.16
N VAL A 67 -12.28 10.65 0.12
CA VAL A 67 -11.51 10.51 -1.12
C VAL A 67 -12.15 9.48 -2.05
N MET A 68 -12.57 8.34 -1.51
CA MET A 68 -13.23 7.29 -2.30
C MET A 68 -14.53 7.81 -2.94
N VAL A 69 -15.35 8.53 -2.18
CA VAL A 69 -16.59 9.15 -2.69
C VAL A 69 -16.27 10.18 -3.76
N TYR A 70 -15.29 11.07 -3.53
CA TYR A 70 -14.87 12.05 -4.52
C TYR A 70 -14.41 11.38 -5.82
N THR A 71 -13.55 10.36 -5.73
CA THR A 71 -13.07 9.61 -6.90
C THR A 71 -14.23 8.92 -7.64
N ALA A 72 -15.18 8.33 -6.92
CA ALA A 72 -16.36 7.71 -7.52
C ALA A 72 -17.24 8.72 -8.25
N VAL A 73 -17.42 9.92 -7.69
CA VAL A 73 -18.19 11.00 -8.33
C VAL A 73 -17.51 11.46 -9.62
N VAL A 74 -16.19 11.71 -9.58
CA VAL A 74 -15.43 12.11 -10.78
C VAL A 74 -15.50 11.02 -11.84
N LEU A 75 -15.34 9.75 -11.46
CA LEU A 75 -15.47 8.62 -12.38
C LEU A 75 -16.87 8.55 -13.01
N ALA A 76 -17.92 8.72 -12.21
CA ALA A 76 -19.30 8.74 -12.70
C ALA A 76 -19.54 9.90 -13.68
N MET A 77 -18.99 11.08 -13.42
CA MET A 77 -19.06 12.22 -14.35
C MET A 77 -18.36 11.91 -15.68
N ILE A 78 -17.16 11.30 -15.64
CA ILE A 78 -16.46 10.88 -16.85
C ILE A 78 -17.28 9.84 -17.63
N LEU A 79 -17.81 8.82 -16.96
CA LEU A 79 -18.62 7.78 -17.61
C LEU A 79 -19.94 8.29 -18.18
N SER A 80 -20.53 9.34 -17.58
CA SER A 80 -21.75 9.98 -18.09
C SER A 80 -21.51 10.92 -19.28
N GLY A 81 -20.24 11.09 -19.71
CA GLY A 81 -19.88 12.01 -20.78
C GLY A 81 -19.96 13.49 -20.40
N ALA A 82 -19.94 13.81 -19.09
CA ALA A 82 -19.91 15.18 -18.63
C ALA A 82 -18.67 15.90 -19.13
N ASP A 83 -18.85 17.12 -19.64
CA ASP A 83 -17.75 17.98 -20.05
C ASP A 83 -16.99 18.50 -18.82
N LEU A 84 -15.80 17.98 -18.59
CA LEU A 84 -14.90 18.38 -17.50
C LEU A 84 -13.80 19.36 -17.96
N SER A 85 -13.87 19.85 -19.21
CA SER A 85 -12.82 20.71 -19.79
C SER A 85 -12.57 22.00 -18.99
N GLY A 86 -13.58 22.50 -18.28
CA GLY A 86 -13.46 23.67 -17.41
C GLY A 86 -12.95 23.39 -16.00
N ILE A 87 -12.79 22.12 -15.61
CA ILE A 87 -12.37 21.74 -14.27
C ILE A 87 -10.93 21.21 -14.33
N PRO A 88 -9.97 21.80 -13.60
CA PRO A 88 -8.59 21.30 -13.58
C PRO A 88 -8.47 20.03 -12.72
N VAL A 89 -9.14 18.95 -13.15
CA VAL A 89 -9.25 17.69 -12.39
C VAL A 89 -7.88 17.12 -12.04
N GLY A 90 -6.92 17.16 -12.97
CA GLY A 90 -5.56 16.68 -12.75
C GLY A 90 -4.88 17.42 -11.59
N TRP A 91 -4.93 18.76 -11.60
CA TRP A 91 -4.36 19.58 -10.53
C TRP A 91 -5.03 19.35 -9.18
N ILE A 92 -6.34 19.06 -9.15
CA ILE A 92 -7.02 18.69 -7.91
C ILE A 92 -6.40 17.39 -7.35
N PHE A 93 -6.14 16.40 -8.18
CA PHE A 93 -5.49 15.15 -7.74
C PHE A 93 -4.04 15.35 -7.31
N VAL A 94 -3.31 16.26 -7.95
CA VAL A 94 -1.92 16.63 -7.58
C VAL A 94 -1.82 17.08 -6.12
N PHE A 95 -2.83 17.77 -5.59
CA PHE A 95 -2.86 18.21 -4.19
C PHE A 95 -3.59 17.23 -3.27
N LEU A 96 -4.68 16.63 -3.73
CA LEU A 96 -5.54 15.76 -2.94
C LEU A 96 -4.80 14.50 -2.49
N VAL A 97 -4.16 13.78 -3.42
CA VAL A 97 -3.57 12.48 -3.12
C VAL A 97 -2.37 12.61 -2.17
N PRO A 98 -1.36 13.46 -2.43
CA PRO A 98 -0.28 13.68 -1.47
C PRO A 98 -0.77 14.24 -0.13
N GLY A 99 -1.79 15.12 -0.15
CA GLY A 99 -2.41 15.65 1.06
C GLY A 99 -2.97 14.55 1.96
N VAL A 100 -3.65 13.56 1.39
CA VAL A 100 -4.13 12.38 2.13
C VAL A 100 -2.97 11.61 2.76
N PHE A 101 -1.88 11.37 2.01
CA PHE A 101 -0.69 10.70 2.55
C PHE A 101 -0.04 11.47 3.69
N ILE A 102 0.00 12.81 3.61
CA ILE A 102 0.52 13.68 4.69
C ILE A 102 -0.37 13.57 5.94
N ILE A 103 -1.70 13.65 5.78
CA ILE A 103 -2.64 13.51 6.88
C ILE A 103 -2.50 12.12 7.52
N MET A 104 -2.41 11.06 6.71
CA MET A 104 -2.20 9.71 7.21
C MET A 104 -0.87 9.58 7.96
N ALA A 105 0.22 10.18 7.43
CA ALA A 105 1.54 10.20 8.05
C ALA A 105 1.48 10.83 9.45
N TYR A 106 0.84 11.98 9.55
CA TYR A 106 0.65 12.69 10.82
C TYR A 106 -0.20 11.90 11.82
N MET A 107 -1.35 11.38 11.36
CA MET A 107 -2.27 10.65 12.24
C MET A 107 -1.73 9.30 12.72
N MET A 108 -0.91 8.64 11.90
CA MET A 108 -0.34 7.33 12.21
C MET A 108 1.05 7.40 12.84
N ASP A 109 1.65 8.60 12.97
CA ASP A 109 3.04 8.80 13.39
C ASP A 109 4.02 7.97 12.54
N PHE A 110 3.79 7.94 11.22
CA PHE A 110 4.54 7.11 10.29
C PHE A 110 5.33 7.97 9.30
N THR A 111 6.53 8.38 9.72
CA THR A 111 7.39 9.34 9.00
C THR A 111 7.66 8.98 7.53
N ARG A 112 7.69 7.68 7.19
CA ARG A 112 7.95 7.24 5.81
C ARG A 112 6.85 7.61 4.83
N LEU A 113 5.61 7.81 5.31
CA LEU A 113 4.50 8.25 4.45
C LEU A 113 4.72 9.67 3.90
N TYR A 114 5.44 10.54 4.62
CA TYR A 114 5.83 11.84 4.07
C TYR A 114 6.72 11.70 2.83
N GLY A 115 7.69 10.77 2.87
CA GLY A 115 8.53 10.47 1.70
C GLY A 115 7.71 9.97 0.51
N TYR A 116 6.71 9.10 0.75
CA TYR A 116 5.81 8.66 -0.31
C TYR A 116 4.90 9.77 -0.82
N ALA A 117 4.42 10.67 0.05
CA ALA A 117 3.64 11.84 -0.34
C ALA A 117 4.42 12.74 -1.30
N ILE A 118 5.69 13.04 -0.99
CA ILE A 118 6.57 13.83 -1.85
C ILE A 118 6.79 13.14 -3.18
N LEU A 119 7.07 11.84 -3.17
CA LEU A 119 7.31 11.05 -4.38
C LEU A 119 6.07 11.04 -5.30
N ILE A 120 4.89 10.86 -4.72
CA ILE A 120 3.62 10.88 -5.44
C ILE A 120 3.32 12.28 -5.98
N ALA A 121 3.55 13.33 -5.19
CA ALA A 121 3.39 14.71 -5.64
C ALA A 121 4.28 15.02 -6.84
N ALA A 122 5.57 14.67 -6.76
CA ALA A 122 6.52 14.88 -7.86
C ALA A 122 6.09 14.12 -9.12
N PHE A 123 5.70 12.86 -8.99
CA PHE A 123 5.17 12.08 -10.11
C PHE A 123 3.94 12.75 -10.74
N MET A 124 2.95 13.15 -9.92
CA MET A 124 1.72 13.75 -10.43
C MET A 124 1.96 15.09 -11.11
N VAL A 125 2.86 15.94 -10.56
CA VAL A 125 3.25 17.20 -11.21
C VAL A 125 3.93 16.95 -12.56
N ILE A 126 4.82 15.96 -12.66
CA ILE A 126 5.47 15.60 -13.93
C ILE A 126 4.43 15.13 -14.95
N THR A 127 3.46 14.32 -14.51
CA THR A 127 2.37 13.85 -15.37
C THR A 127 1.55 15.00 -15.92
N GLU A 128 1.21 15.97 -15.10
CA GLU A 128 0.37 17.10 -15.48
C GLU A 128 1.11 18.08 -16.41
N LEU A 129 2.42 18.29 -16.20
CA LEU A 129 3.20 19.25 -16.98
C LEU A 129 3.71 18.70 -18.30
N TYR A 130 4.10 17.43 -18.36
CA TYR A 130 4.82 16.88 -19.51
C TYR A 130 4.03 15.81 -20.27
N GLY A 131 2.93 15.28 -19.69
CA GLY A 131 2.12 14.24 -20.33
C GLY A 131 2.89 12.94 -20.59
N ASP A 132 2.36 12.11 -21.51
CA ASP A 132 3.00 10.90 -21.99
C ASP A 132 4.17 11.23 -22.95
N PRO A 133 5.34 10.58 -22.92
CA PRO A 133 5.75 9.42 -22.15
C PRO A 133 6.45 9.75 -20.82
N ALA A 134 6.69 11.03 -20.51
CA ALA A 134 7.40 11.42 -19.29
C ALA A 134 6.68 10.93 -18.02
N ALA A 135 5.34 10.97 -18.04
CA ALA A 135 4.49 10.44 -17.00
C ALA A 135 4.76 8.96 -16.73
N ALA A 136 4.88 8.15 -17.77
CA ALA A 136 5.12 6.71 -17.64
C ALA A 136 6.48 6.41 -16.98
N TRP A 137 7.54 7.12 -17.40
CA TRP A 137 8.86 6.99 -16.77
C TRP A 137 8.88 7.46 -15.32
N ALA A 138 8.24 8.62 -15.04
CA ALA A 138 8.11 9.12 -13.67
C ALA A 138 7.36 8.13 -12.79
N GLN A 139 6.33 7.49 -13.31
CA GLN A 139 5.56 6.46 -12.60
C GLN A 139 6.39 5.20 -12.30
N ILE A 140 7.21 4.76 -13.24
CA ILE A 140 8.13 3.63 -13.03
C ILE A 140 9.13 3.95 -11.91
N ILE A 141 9.75 5.14 -11.96
CA ILE A 141 10.71 5.57 -10.92
C ILE A 141 9.99 5.68 -9.56
N ALA A 142 8.79 6.28 -9.54
CA ALA A 142 7.96 6.36 -8.34
C ALA A 142 7.55 4.99 -7.81
N GLY A 143 7.51 3.96 -8.65
CA GLY A 143 7.26 2.57 -8.26
C GLY A 143 8.50 1.85 -7.72
N LEU A 144 9.66 2.03 -8.36
CA LEU A 144 10.91 1.37 -7.97
C LEU A 144 11.38 1.77 -6.58
N VAL A 145 11.28 3.05 -6.22
CA VAL A 145 11.72 3.55 -4.91
C VAL A 145 10.96 2.87 -3.74
N PRO A 146 9.64 2.89 -3.65
CA PRO A 146 8.93 2.22 -2.56
C PRO A 146 9.02 0.69 -2.64
N LEU A 147 9.26 0.11 -3.81
CA LEU A 147 9.47 -1.32 -3.95
C LEU A 147 10.80 -1.74 -3.32
N THR A 148 11.90 -1.09 -3.68
CA THR A 148 13.23 -1.38 -3.13
C THR A 148 13.28 -1.15 -1.62
N VAL A 149 12.78 0.00 -1.15
CA VAL A 149 12.67 0.29 0.28
C VAL A 149 11.80 -0.77 0.98
N GLY A 150 10.68 -1.16 0.39
CA GLY A 150 9.78 -2.17 0.94
C GLY A 150 10.42 -3.55 1.05
N ILE A 151 11.21 -3.98 0.07
CA ILE A 151 11.94 -5.25 0.09
C ILE A 151 13.03 -5.22 1.16
N VAL A 152 13.84 -4.16 1.22
CA VAL A 152 14.90 -4.02 2.24
C VAL A 152 14.32 -4.08 3.65
N LEU A 153 13.20 -3.39 3.87
CA LEU A 153 12.51 -3.40 5.15
C LEU A 153 11.92 -4.78 5.51
N LEU A 154 11.37 -5.49 4.53
CA LEU A 154 10.87 -6.84 4.71
C LEU A 154 12.01 -7.79 5.11
N VAL A 155 13.13 -7.76 4.40
CA VAL A 155 14.31 -8.59 4.72
C VAL A 155 14.83 -8.27 6.13
N ARG A 156 14.95 -6.97 6.47
CA ARG A 156 15.38 -6.54 7.81
C ARG A 156 14.40 -7.01 8.89
N PHE A 157 13.10 -6.94 8.63
CA PHE A 157 12.05 -7.42 9.53
C PHE A 157 12.14 -8.93 9.75
N LEU A 158 12.28 -9.72 8.66
CA LEU A 158 12.39 -11.18 8.74
C LEU A 158 13.63 -11.63 9.54
N ARG A 159 14.75 -10.90 9.38
CA ARG A 159 16.00 -11.17 10.16
C ARG A 159 15.85 -10.80 11.63
N ARG A 160 15.12 -9.73 11.93
CA ARG A 160 14.96 -9.24 13.32
C ARG A 160 13.93 -10.04 14.12
N TYR A 161 12.92 -10.58 13.44
CA TYR A 161 11.83 -11.33 14.05
C TYR A 161 11.74 -12.72 13.40
N PRO A 162 12.58 -13.68 13.80
CA PRO A 162 12.47 -15.06 13.31
C PRO A 162 11.09 -15.62 13.65
N ALA A 163 10.60 -16.55 12.82
CA ALA A 163 9.34 -17.21 13.10
C ALA A 163 9.44 -17.91 14.46
N PRO A 164 8.43 -17.83 15.32
CA PRO A 164 8.39 -18.65 16.52
C PRO A 164 8.48 -20.12 16.08
N TYR A 165 9.42 -20.86 16.69
CA TYR A 165 9.45 -22.29 16.48
C TYR A 165 8.08 -22.86 16.83
N PRO A 166 7.55 -23.82 16.06
CA PRO A 166 6.36 -24.54 16.48
C PRO A 166 6.67 -25.07 17.89
N VAL A 167 5.87 -24.63 18.87
CA VAL A 167 5.91 -25.22 20.20
C VAL A 167 5.57 -26.68 19.94
N VAL A 168 6.54 -27.56 20.02
CA VAL A 168 6.32 -28.99 20.05
C VAL A 168 5.52 -29.18 21.33
N ASP A 169 4.23 -29.48 21.20
CA ASP A 169 3.36 -29.69 22.33
C ASP A 169 4.02 -30.76 23.20
N GLU A 170 4.56 -30.34 24.33
CA GLU A 170 5.16 -31.25 25.33
C GLU A 170 4.15 -32.32 25.77
N GLU A 171 2.85 -32.05 25.61
CA GLU A 171 1.77 -33.01 25.72
C GLU A 171 1.87 -34.19 24.75
N MET A 172 2.36 -34.02 23.55
CA MET A 172 2.57 -35.13 22.60
C MET A 172 3.76 -35.98 23.01
N LEU A 173 4.80 -35.40 23.59
CA LEU A 173 5.96 -36.13 24.09
C LEU A 173 5.59 -36.88 25.39
N ALA A 174 4.75 -36.31 26.25
CA ALA A 174 4.24 -36.96 27.46
C ALA A 174 3.34 -38.17 27.14
N LYS A 175 2.44 -38.04 26.15
CA LYS A 175 1.58 -39.15 25.72
C LYS A 175 2.31 -40.26 24.97
N GLY A 176 3.40 -39.94 24.26
CA GLY A 176 4.24 -40.92 23.57
C GLY A 176 5.07 -41.80 24.54
N GLY A 177 5.38 -41.28 25.72
CA GLY A 177 6.14 -42.01 26.77
C GLY A 177 5.34 -43.01 27.56
N GLU A 178 4.02 -42.85 27.63
CA GLU A 178 3.13 -43.73 28.45
C GLU A 178 2.74 -45.03 27.72
N ASN A 179 2.69 -45.04 26.40
CA ASN A 179 2.37 -46.22 25.60
C ASN A 179 3.51 -47.20 25.37
N GLY A 180 4.71 -46.95 25.90
CA GLY A 180 5.88 -47.81 25.79
C GLY A 180 6.17 -48.66 26.99
N ARG A 181 5.30 -48.66 28.00
CA ARG A 181 5.47 -49.44 29.28
C ARG A 181 4.25 -50.34 29.56
N SER A 182 3.92 -51.16 28.62
CA SER A 182 2.99 -52.27 28.85
C SER A 182 3.64 -53.58 28.41
#